data_1279eebf7abdcc97af7ff5d51880833e
#
_entry.id   1279eebf7abdcc97af7ff5d51880833e
#
_cell.length_a   1.000
_cell.length_b   1.000
_cell.length_c   1.000
_cell.angle_alpha   90.00
_cell.angle_beta   90.00
_cell.angle_gamma   90.00
#
_symmetry.space_group_name_H-M   'P 1'
#
loop_
_entity.id
_entity.type
_entity.pdbx_description
1 polymer ?
#
loop_
_entity_poly.entity_id
_entity_poly.type
_entity_poly.pdbx_seq_one_letter_code
_entity_poly.pdbx_strand_id
1 'polypeptide(L)'
;MNDKPIIIIGAGISGLALCLILIKNGYPAALFEKEREIDQPGAGINISPNGNAVLFQLGIKDKILNISDKPNTIELKTYKRGFTISKQNLNSDSERLFGYPYLQMQRKEIINILIEEINDIDPNIIRTNHSFENFTENDQSVLAHFNNQKSFKGSIIVGCDGINSTVKKIMLPESKNKFSGIIAWRGLVNMKKLSSNIQDLSSTVWMGQNSHFVHYPIRKGKFINFIGTLKKEKWESSSWHQTGNKEELMSDYKDWHTTVKEIINNTDKIYKWGLFENKFLPNWVSKRSVIIGDAAHPMSPSYGQGANTAMEDAIILYRSILHFKNESEFALKKFQKNRKARTQKIQKASKINTRLFHLKNPILRTIIYCGMYTLSNLIPLIMVKSKWIYKYNAFKVKLK
;
A
#
# COMPACT_ATOMS: atom_id res chain seq x y z
N MET A 1 -18.28 3.04 -28.35
CA MET A 1 -17.16 2.95 -27.36
C MET A 1 -15.96 3.63 -27.99
N ASN A 2 -15.16 4.32 -27.20
CA ASN A 2 -13.94 4.95 -27.74
C ASN A 2 -12.95 3.81 -28.03
N ASP A 3 -12.61 3.54 -29.27
CA ASP A 3 -11.71 2.44 -29.68
C ASP A 3 -10.26 2.62 -29.20
N LYS A 4 -9.97 3.76 -28.57
CA LYS A 4 -8.65 4.09 -28.05
C LYS A 4 -8.46 3.54 -26.64
N PRO A 5 -7.36 2.84 -26.35
CA PRO A 5 -7.10 2.26 -25.04
C PRO A 5 -6.92 3.34 -23.95
N ILE A 6 -7.21 2.96 -22.72
CA ILE A 6 -6.79 3.70 -21.53
C ILE A 6 -5.32 3.36 -21.28
N ILE A 7 -4.47 4.39 -21.28
CA ILE A 7 -3.02 4.27 -21.03
C ILE A 7 -2.79 4.25 -19.52
N ILE A 8 -2.13 3.21 -19.01
CA ILE A 8 -1.79 3.06 -17.60
C ILE A 8 -0.26 3.08 -17.46
N ILE A 9 0.25 4.00 -16.66
CA ILE A 9 1.69 4.15 -16.43
C ILE A 9 2.05 3.59 -15.07
N GLY A 10 2.81 2.49 -15.05
CA GLY A 10 3.30 1.78 -13.87
C GLY A 10 2.54 0.49 -13.56
N ALA A 11 3.27 -0.63 -13.51
CA ALA A 11 2.79 -1.98 -13.21
C ALA A 11 2.84 -2.30 -11.70
N GLY A 12 2.55 -1.31 -10.85
CA GLY A 12 2.28 -1.54 -9.44
C GLY A 12 0.88 -2.10 -9.20
N ILE A 13 0.54 -2.42 -7.93
CA ILE A 13 -0.77 -2.99 -7.56
C ILE A 13 -1.94 -2.15 -8.09
N SER A 14 -1.85 -0.81 -8.05
CA SER A 14 -2.91 0.07 -8.55
C SER A 14 -3.11 -0.04 -10.06
N GLY A 15 -2.00 -0.02 -10.82
CA GLY A 15 -2.05 -0.10 -12.29
C GLY A 15 -2.54 -1.46 -12.76
N LEU A 16 -2.04 -2.54 -12.16
CA LEU A 16 -2.47 -3.91 -12.49
C LEU A 16 -3.94 -4.14 -12.11
N ALA A 17 -4.40 -3.68 -10.94
CA ALA A 17 -5.81 -3.81 -10.54
C ALA A 17 -6.73 -3.00 -11.45
N LEU A 18 -6.32 -1.79 -11.86
CA LEU A 18 -7.07 -0.98 -12.83
C LEU A 18 -7.10 -1.65 -14.20
N CYS A 19 -5.97 -2.12 -14.69
CA CYS A 19 -5.87 -2.82 -15.96
C CYS A 19 -6.82 -4.02 -15.99
N LEU A 20 -6.73 -4.89 -14.98
CA LEU A 20 -7.54 -6.10 -14.89
C LEU A 20 -9.05 -5.80 -14.87
N ILE A 21 -9.51 -4.81 -14.08
CA ILE A 21 -10.95 -4.48 -14.04
C ILE A 21 -11.44 -3.89 -15.37
N LEU A 22 -10.62 -3.10 -16.05
CA LEU A 22 -10.96 -2.53 -17.36
C LEU A 22 -11.13 -3.64 -18.40
N ILE A 23 -10.13 -4.50 -18.57
CA ILE A 23 -10.15 -5.53 -19.62
C ILE A 23 -11.21 -6.60 -19.37
N LYS A 24 -11.42 -7.03 -18.11
CA LYS A 24 -12.51 -7.96 -17.73
C LYS A 24 -13.91 -7.39 -18.07
N ASN A 25 -14.02 -6.09 -18.24
CA ASN A 25 -15.28 -5.42 -18.59
C ASN A 25 -15.29 -4.84 -20.01
N GLY A 26 -14.40 -5.30 -20.88
CA GLY A 26 -14.37 -4.95 -22.31
C GLY A 26 -13.88 -3.54 -22.62
N TYR A 27 -13.18 -2.87 -21.68
CA TYR A 27 -12.52 -1.59 -21.94
C TYR A 27 -11.09 -1.83 -22.39
N PRO A 28 -10.68 -1.33 -23.59
CA PRO A 28 -9.31 -1.49 -24.05
C PRO A 28 -8.34 -0.73 -23.12
N ALA A 29 -7.28 -1.40 -22.71
CA ALA A 29 -6.24 -0.84 -21.85
C ALA A 29 -4.86 -1.22 -22.38
N ALA A 30 -3.86 -0.34 -22.14
CA ALA A 30 -2.45 -0.61 -22.37
C ALA A 30 -1.66 -0.17 -21.15
N LEU A 31 -0.93 -1.08 -20.52
CA LEU A 31 -0.15 -0.84 -19.32
C LEU A 31 1.34 -0.82 -19.65
N PHE A 32 2.02 0.23 -19.24
CA PHE A 32 3.44 0.47 -19.51
C PHE A 32 4.24 0.49 -18.22
N GLU A 33 5.33 -0.29 -18.19
CA GLU A 33 6.26 -0.37 -17.08
C GLU A 33 7.69 -0.05 -17.59
N LYS A 34 8.42 0.75 -16.82
CA LYS A 34 9.78 1.17 -17.17
C LYS A 34 10.81 0.05 -17.01
N GLU A 35 10.63 -0.82 -16.03
CA GLU A 35 11.53 -1.94 -15.78
C GLU A 35 11.33 -3.04 -16.84
N ARG A 36 12.40 -3.79 -17.12
CA ARG A 36 12.36 -4.95 -18.01
C ARG A 36 11.55 -6.10 -17.40
N GLU A 37 11.70 -6.28 -16.10
CA GLU A 37 10.99 -7.30 -15.33
C GLU A 37 10.23 -6.63 -14.18
N ILE A 38 8.98 -7.03 -13.99
CA ILE A 38 8.16 -6.53 -12.89
C ILE A 38 8.53 -7.31 -11.63
N ASP A 39 9.76 -7.10 -11.14
CA ASP A 39 10.24 -7.71 -9.91
C ASP A 39 10.29 -6.65 -8.80
N GLN A 40 9.53 -6.88 -7.74
CA GLN A 40 9.57 -6.04 -6.56
C GLN A 40 10.10 -6.87 -5.39
N PRO A 41 11.33 -6.61 -4.92
CA PRO A 41 11.94 -7.43 -3.89
C PRO A 41 11.09 -7.51 -2.64
N GLY A 42 10.84 -8.70 -2.26
CA GLY A 42 10.54 -9.42 -1.04
C GLY A 42 9.85 -8.75 0.15
N ALA A 43 9.09 -7.66 -0.02
CA ALA A 43 8.37 -7.08 1.09
C ALA A 43 7.02 -7.77 1.33
N GLY A 44 6.70 -8.03 2.60
CA GLY A 44 5.36 -8.42 2.99
C GLY A 44 4.38 -7.25 2.82
N ILE A 45 3.12 -7.58 2.60
CA ILE A 45 2.02 -6.64 2.47
C ILE A 45 0.80 -7.11 3.26
N ASN A 46 0.08 -6.16 3.84
CA ASN A 46 -1.18 -6.41 4.53
C ASN A 46 -2.34 -5.98 3.63
N ILE A 47 -3.24 -6.90 3.33
CA ILE A 47 -4.47 -6.62 2.61
C ILE A 47 -5.62 -6.72 3.61
N SER A 48 -6.18 -5.58 3.95
CA SER A 48 -7.29 -5.45 4.87
C SER A 48 -8.65 -5.72 4.18
N PRO A 49 -9.77 -5.84 4.90
CA PRO A 49 -11.07 -6.20 4.33
C PRO A 49 -11.50 -5.37 3.13
N ASN A 50 -11.25 -4.05 3.14
CA ASN A 50 -11.57 -3.17 2.01
C ASN A 50 -10.74 -3.47 0.75
N GLY A 51 -9.48 -3.89 0.89
CA GLY A 51 -8.65 -4.33 -0.23
C GLY A 51 -9.05 -5.73 -0.72
N ASN A 52 -9.32 -6.66 0.20
CA ASN A 52 -9.81 -7.99 -0.16
C ASN A 52 -11.19 -7.97 -0.84
N ALA A 53 -12.03 -6.99 -0.49
CA ALA A 53 -13.27 -6.74 -1.24
C ALA A 53 -13.00 -6.47 -2.72
N VAL A 54 -11.92 -5.77 -3.05
CA VAL A 54 -11.52 -5.54 -4.44
C VAL A 54 -11.01 -6.82 -5.09
N LEU A 55 -10.03 -7.49 -4.48
CA LEU A 55 -9.42 -8.69 -5.06
C LEU A 55 -10.44 -9.83 -5.29
N PHE A 56 -11.36 -10.02 -4.35
CA PHE A 56 -12.38 -11.06 -4.46
C PHE A 56 -13.38 -10.75 -5.59
N GLN A 57 -13.73 -9.49 -5.78
CA GLN A 57 -14.64 -9.08 -6.85
C GLN A 57 -13.94 -8.98 -8.22
N LEU A 58 -12.60 -8.92 -8.26
CA LEU A 58 -11.82 -9.12 -9.48
C LEU A 58 -11.80 -10.60 -9.92
N GLY A 59 -12.34 -11.52 -9.11
CA GLY A 59 -12.44 -12.96 -9.41
C GLY A 59 -11.18 -13.76 -9.05
N ILE A 60 -10.25 -13.20 -8.27
CA ILE A 60 -8.98 -13.85 -7.90
C ILE A 60 -8.95 -14.34 -6.45
N LYS A 61 -10.12 -14.49 -5.82
CA LYS A 61 -10.26 -14.88 -4.42
C LYS A 61 -9.43 -16.11 -4.05
N ASP A 62 -9.59 -17.20 -4.79
CA ASP A 62 -8.97 -18.48 -4.43
C ASP A 62 -7.45 -18.46 -4.62
N LYS A 63 -6.95 -17.81 -5.68
CA LYS A 63 -5.52 -17.58 -5.89
C LYS A 63 -4.92 -16.76 -4.72
N ILE A 64 -5.60 -15.70 -4.28
CA ILE A 64 -5.17 -14.86 -3.15
C ILE A 64 -5.18 -15.63 -1.83
N LEU A 65 -6.24 -16.38 -1.53
CA LEU A 65 -6.31 -17.20 -0.31
C LEU A 65 -5.22 -18.28 -0.27
N ASN A 66 -4.84 -18.80 -1.42
CA ASN A 66 -3.80 -19.83 -1.50
C ASN A 66 -2.41 -19.32 -1.16
N ILE A 67 -2.08 -18.06 -1.46
CA ILE A 67 -0.75 -17.47 -1.18
C ILE A 67 -0.67 -16.73 0.16
N SER A 68 -1.80 -16.48 0.82
CA SER A 68 -1.87 -15.61 2.00
C SER A 68 -1.85 -16.36 3.31
N ASP A 69 -1.44 -15.65 4.35
CA ASP A 69 -1.63 -16.01 5.75
C ASP A 69 -2.79 -15.21 6.34
N LYS A 70 -3.60 -15.86 7.18
CA LYS A 70 -4.61 -15.22 8.02
C LYS A 70 -4.01 -15.08 9.41
N PRO A 71 -3.61 -13.87 9.85
CA PRO A 71 -3.08 -13.72 11.19
C PRO A 71 -4.17 -14.01 12.24
N ASN A 72 -3.82 -14.78 13.26
CA ASN A 72 -4.74 -15.09 14.36
C ASN A 72 -5.12 -13.82 15.11
N THR A 73 -4.11 -13.04 15.48
CA THR A 73 -4.29 -11.81 16.26
C THR A 73 -3.45 -10.66 15.72
N ILE A 74 -3.84 -9.45 16.10
CA ILE A 74 -2.96 -8.28 16.09
C ILE A 74 -2.67 -7.86 17.51
N GLU A 75 -1.39 -7.70 17.85
CA GLU A 75 -0.93 -7.34 19.18
C GLU A 75 -0.17 -6.01 19.15
N LEU A 76 -0.47 -5.14 20.11
CA LEU A 76 0.30 -3.94 20.40
C LEU A 76 1.11 -4.17 21.65
N LYS A 77 2.44 -4.04 21.55
CA LYS A 77 3.37 -4.32 22.67
C LYS A 77 4.30 -3.15 22.96
N THR A 78 4.72 -3.05 24.20
CA THR A 78 5.76 -2.10 24.60
C THR A 78 7.14 -2.60 24.14
N TYR A 79 7.97 -1.72 23.59
CA TYR A 79 9.22 -2.08 22.93
C TYR A 79 10.31 -2.69 23.81
N LYS A 80 10.38 -2.36 25.14
CA LYS A 80 11.42 -2.89 26.05
C LYS A 80 10.99 -4.18 26.74
N ARG A 81 9.83 -4.14 27.42
CA ARG A 81 9.37 -5.22 28.30
C ARG A 81 8.44 -6.22 27.64
N GLY A 82 7.99 -5.95 26.41
CA GLY A 82 7.05 -6.84 25.71
C GLY A 82 5.64 -6.87 26.32
N PHE A 83 5.30 -5.91 27.20
CA PHE A 83 3.95 -5.88 27.80
C PHE A 83 2.91 -5.68 26.69
N THR A 84 1.90 -6.55 26.65
CA THR A 84 0.82 -6.49 25.67
C THR A 84 -0.21 -5.45 26.09
N ILE A 85 -0.31 -4.36 25.32
CA ILE A 85 -1.25 -3.26 25.52
C ILE A 85 -2.62 -3.62 24.96
N SER A 86 -2.65 -4.30 23.82
CA SER A 86 -3.88 -4.72 23.16
C SER A 86 -3.61 -6.00 22.37
N LYS A 87 -4.55 -6.94 22.46
CA LYS A 87 -4.57 -8.16 21.65
C LYS A 87 -5.98 -8.35 21.11
N GLN A 88 -6.10 -8.53 19.80
CA GLN A 88 -7.41 -8.65 19.16
C GLN A 88 -7.38 -9.75 18.10
N ASN A 89 -8.44 -10.55 18.07
CA ASN A 89 -8.62 -11.59 17.07
C ASN A 89 -8.90 -10.94 15.69
N LEU A 90 -8.09 -11.30 14.71
CA LEU A 90 -8.28 -10.85 13.32
C LEU A 90 -9.00 -11.91 12.48
N ASN A 91 -8.70 -13.18 12.72
CA ASN A 91 -9.14 -14.27 11.86
C ASN A 91 -10.67 -14.34 11.75
N SER A 92 -11.35 -14.58 12.87
CA SER A 92 -12.83 -14.68 12.90
C SER A 92 -13.53 -13.33 12.85
N ASP A 93 -12.97 -12.33 13.54
CA ASP A 93 -13.63 -11.03 13.68
C ASP A 93 -13.62 -10.21 12.41
N SER A 94 -12.59 -10.33 11.58
CA SER A 94 -12.50 -9.56 10.34
C SER A 94 -13.62 -9.95 9.35
N GLU A 95 -13.82 -11.23 9.11
CA GLU A 95 -14.87 -11.70 8.20
C GLU A 95 -16.26 -11.42 8.77
N ARG A 96 -16.46 -11.67 10.08
CA ARG A 96 -17.74 -11.42 10.77
C ARG A 96 -18.16 -9.95 10.75
N LEU A 97 -17.21 -9.02 11.00
CA LEU A 97 -17.51 -7.59 11.14
C LEU A 97 -17.52 -6.84 9.81
N PHE A 98 -16.74 -7.29 8.83
CA PHE A 98 -16.50 -6.53 7.58
C PHE A 98 -16.82 -7.32 6.31
N GLY A 99 -17.12 -8.63 6.42
CA GLY A 99 -17.49 -9.50 5.30
C GLY A 99 -16.29 -10.01 4.48
N TYR A 100 -15.06 -9.66 4.87
CA TYR A 100 -13.83 -10.05 4.20
C TYR A 100 -12.71 -10.30 5.21
N PRO A 101 -11.77 -11.23 4.93
CA PRO A 101 -10.65 -11.50 5.80
C PRO A 101 -9.64 -10.36 5.83
N TYR A 102 -8.78 -10.37 6.85
CA TYR A 102 -7.51 -9.63 6.86
C TYR A 102 -6.40 -10.61 6.46
N LEU A 103 -5.65 -10.31 5.42
CA LEU A 103 -4.66 -11.21 4.83
C LEU A 103 -3.27 -10.58 4.82
N GLN A 104 -2.26 -11.44 4.94
CA GLN A 104 -0.85 -11.09 4.86
C GLN A 104 -0.17 -11.99 3.82
N MET A 105 0.65 -11.41 2.96
CA MET A 105 1.30 -12.14 1.88
C MET A 105 2.56 -11.42 1.42
N GLN A 106 3.31 -12.02 0.54
CA GLN A 106 4.41 -11.35 -0.12
C GLN A 106 3.87 -10.47 -1.26
N ARG A 107 4.35 -9.23 -1.36
CA ARG A 107 3.89 -8.28 -2.38
C ARG A 107 4.10 -8.79 -3.81
N LYS A 108 5.20 -9.50 -4.05
CA LYS A 108 5.51 -10.09 -5.36
C LYS A 108 4.45 -11.11 -5.80
N GLU A 109 3.92 -11.90 -4.86
CA GLU A 109 2.95 -12.94 -5.18
C GLU A 109 1.61 -12.37 -5.67
N ILE A 110 1.10 -11.31 -5.03
CA ILE A 110 -0.13 -10.63 -5.50
C ILE A 110 0.09 -9.97 -6.87
N ILE A 111 1.28 -9.38 -7.11
CA ILE A 111 1.62 -8.79 -8.41
C ILE A 111 1.65 -9.87 -9.49
N ASN A 112 2.27 -11.01 -9.24
CA ASN A 112 2.32 -12.12 -10.19
C ASN A 112 0.92 -12.63 -10.55
N ILE A 113 0.04 -12.80 -9.56
CA ILE A 113 -1.36 -13.21 -9.82
C ILE A 113 -2.07 -12.20 -10.72
N LEU A 114 -1.91 -10.89 -10.46
CA LEU A 114 -2.53 -9.87 -11.29
C LEU A 114 -1.98 -9.86 -12.72
N ILE A 115 -0.67 -10.09 -12.90
CA ILE A 115 -0.02 -10.22 -14.21
C ILE A 115 -0.53 -11.45 -14.96
N GLU A 116 -0.58 -12.60 -14.31
CA GLU A 116 -1.12 -13.84 -14.87
C GLU A 116 -2.56 -13.63 -15.37
N GLU A 117 -3.44 -13.08 -14.54
CA GLU A 117 -4.83 -12.81 -14.91
C GLU A 117 -4.98 -11.86 -16.11
N ILE A 118 -4.08 -10.89 -16.25
CA ILE A 118 -4.07 -9.98 -17.40
C ILE A 118 -3.58 -10.72 -18.65
N ASN A 119 -2.49 -11.47 -18.53
CA ASN A 119 -1.88 -12.20 -19.65
C ASN A 119 -2.79 -13.33 -20.16
N ASP A 120 -3.58 -13.95 -19.30
CA ASP A 120 -4.58 -14.96 -19.67
C ASP A 120 -5.68 -14.36 -20.59
N ILE A 121 -5.92 -13.04 -20.52
CA ILE A 121 -6.86 -12.34 -21.39
C ILE A 121 -6.17 -11.87 -22.69
N ASP A 122 -5.05 -11.16 -22.56
CA ASP A 122 -4.20 -10.72 -23.68
C ASP A 122 -2.77 -10.40 -23.18
N PRO A 123 -1.76 -11.18 -23.60
CA PRO A 123 -0.37 -10.99 -23.19
C PRO A 123 0.29 -9.71 -23.73
N ASN A 124 -0.34 -9.01 -24.68
CA ASN A 124 0.20 -7.78 -25.29
C ASN A 124 -0.19 -6.50 -24.52
N ILE A 125 -1.04 -6.61 -23.50
CA ILE A 125 -1.50 -5.45 -22.72
C ILE A 125 -0.39 -4.86 -21.86
N ILE A 126 0.40 -5.73 -21.20
CA ILE A 126 1.52 -5.31 -20.36
C ILE A 126 2.77 -5.13 -21.21
N ARG A 127 3.28 -3.91 -21.23
CA ARG A 127 4.46 -3.52 -22.03
C ARG A 127 5.56 -3.06 -21.09
N THR A 128 6.53 -3.93 -20.87
CA THR A 128 7.73 -3.63 -20.07
C THR A 128 8.78 -2.89 -20.90
N ASN A 129 9.84 -2.38 -20.26
CA ASN A 129 10.90 -1.60 -20.90
C ASN A 129 10.39 -0.35 -21.66
N HIS A 130 9.37 0.32 -21.07
CA HIS A 130 8.79 1.56 -21.57
C HIS A 130 8.82 2.63 -20.46
N SER A 131 9.93 3.36 -20.36
CA SER A 131 10.05 4.47 -19.42
C SER A 131 9.27 5.68 -19.97
N PHE A 132 8.21 6.03 -19.25
CA PHE A 132 7.36 7.16 -19.60
C PHE A 132 8.08 8.49 -19.37
N GLU A 133 8.02 9.39 -20.35
CA GLU A 133 8.68 10.70 -20.32
C GLU A 133 7.70 11.86 -20.26
N ASN A 134 6.73 11.87 -21.16
CA ASN A 134 5.80 13.00 -21.29
C ASN A 134 4.48 12.58 -21.94
N PHE A 135 3.49 13.45 -21.87
CA PHE A 135 2.25 13.32 -22.64
C PHE A 135 1.72 14.68 -23.09
N THR A 136 0.96 14.64 -24.17
CA THR A 136 0.12 15.76 -24.63
C THR A 136 -1.33 15.32 -24.64
N GLU A 137 -2.24 16.20 -24.28
CA GLU A 137 -3.68 15.91 -24.28
C GLU A 137 -4.48 16.99 -25.00
N ASN A 138 -5.53 16.57 -25.70
CA ASN A 138 -6.53 17.45 -26.29
C ASN A 138 -7.94 16.96 -25.92
N ASP A 139 -8.98 17.55 -26.50
CA ASP A 139 -10.36 17.19 -26.14
C ASP A 139 -10.77 15.78 -26.59
N GLN A 140 -10.02 15.12 -27.49
CA GLN A 140 -10.36 13.80 -28.05
C GLN A 140 -9.44 12.66 -27.62
N SER A 141 -8.21 12.95 -27.20
CA SER A 141 -7.21 11.92 -26.95
C SER A 141 -6.03 12.43 -26.13
N VAL A 142 -5.24 11.50 -25.63
CA VAL A 142 -3.93 11.71 -25.04
C VAL A 142 -2.88 10.95 -25.86
N LEU A 143 -1.69 11.54 -26.04
CA LEU A 143 -0.53 10.93 -26.67
C LEU A 143 0.59 10.83 -25.63
N ALA A 144 0.94 9.61 -25.25
CA ALA A 144 2.03 9.32 -24.31
C ALA A 144 3.34 9.06 -25.06
N HIS A 145 4.45 9.62 -24.58
CA HIS A 145 5.79 9.50 -25.14
C HIS A 145 6.71 8.73 -24.19
N PHE A 146 7.56 7.88 -24.75
CA PHE A 146 8.47 6.99 -24.02
C PHE A 146 9.91 7.16 -24.48
N ASN A 147 10.87 6.87 -23.60
CA ASN A 147 12.31 7.01 -23.86
C ASN A 147 12.85 6.21 -25.05
N ASN A 148 12.13 5.16 -25.47
CA ASN A 148 12.47 4.35 -26.64
C ASN A 148 11.91 4.94 -27.96
N GLN A 149 11.62 6.25 -27.98
CA GLN A 149 11.05 7.02 -29.11
C GLN A 149 9.66 6.53 -29.57
N LYS A 150 9.02 5.63 -28.82
CA LYS A 150 7.66 5.20 -29.12
C LYS A 150 6.64 6.17 -28.53
N SER A 151 5.53 6.29 -29.23
CA SER A 151 4.37 7.07 -28.78
C SER A 151 3.10 6.25 -28.90
N PHE A 152 2.21 6.38 -27.92
CA PHE A 152 0.96 5.65 -27.90
C PHE A 152 -0.20 6.62 -27.70
N LYS A 153 -1.23 6.47 -28.54
CA LYS A 153 -2.45 7.28 -28.47
C LYS A 153 -3.51 6.54 -27.65
N GLY A 154 -4.10 7.23 -26.70
CA GLY A 154 -5.15 6.69 -25.84
C GLY A 154 -6.33 7.65 -25.64
N SER A 155 -7.33 7.19 -24.94
CA SER A 155 -8.49 7.99 -24.53
C SER A 155 -8.24 8.77 -23.25
N ILE A 156 -7.55 8.15 -22.29
CA ILE A 156 -7.19 8.67 -20.96
C ILE A 156 -5.80 8.16 -20.62
N ILE A 157 -5.00 8.94 -19.89
CA ILE A 157 -3.75 8.48 -19.23
C ILE A 157 -3.91 8.45 -17.72
N VAL A 158 -3.50 7.34 -17.11
CA VAL A 158 -3.58 7.10 -15.66
C VAL A 158 -2.18 6.90 -15.09
N GLY A 159 -1.73 7.82 -14.24
CA GLY A 159 -0.47 7.71 -13.51
C GLY A 159 -0.62 6.80 -12.29
N CYS A 160 -0.04 5.59 -12.39
CA CYS A 160 0.08 4.59 -11.33
C CYS A 160 1.56 4.38 -10.94
N ASP A 161 2.42 5.33 -11.26
CA ASP A 161 3.88 5.30 -11.24
C ASP A 161 4.49 5.72 -9.87
N GLY A 162 3.69 5.60 -8.83
CA GLY A 162 4.11 5.70 -7.45
C GLY A 162 4.46 7.12 -6.98
N ILE A 163 5.15 7.21 -5.84
CA ILE A 163 5.41 8.50 -5.18
C ILE A 163 6.26 9.46 -6.04
N ASN A 164 7.15 8.91 -6.86
CA ASN A 164 8.01 9.68 -7.76
C ASN A 164 7.39 9.93 -9.14
N SER A 165 6.07 9.76 -9.25
CA SER A 165 5.30 9.83 -10.47
C SER A 165 5.74 10.93 -11.43
N THR A 166 6.06 10.54 -12.66
CA THR A 166 6.35 11.44 -13.80
C THR A 166 5.04 12.07 -14.28
N VAL A 167 3.95 11.29 -14.35
CA VAL A 167 2.63 11.83 -14.70
C VAL A 167 2.23 12.96 -13.76
N LYS A 168 2.41 12.76 -12.44
CA LYS A 168 2.15 13.80 -11.44
C LYS A 168 3.01 15.06 -11.66
N LYS A 169 4.31 14.89 -11.93
CA LYS A 169 5.23 16.03 -12.16
C LYS A 169 4.81 16.89 -13.34
N ILE A 170 4.30 16.26 -14.40
CA ILE A 170 3.79 16.97 -15.57
C ILE A 170 2.48 17.70 -15.25
N MET A 171 1.53 17.01 -14.61
CA MET A 171 0.24 17.61 -14.23
C MET A 171 0.35 18.70 -13.16
N LEU A 172 1.30 18.56 -12.24
CA LEU A 172 1.49 19.41 -11.07
C LEU A 172 2.98 19.71 -10.82
N PRO A 173 3.63 20.55 -11.65
CA PRO A 173 5.08 20.81 -11.59
C PRO A 173 5.55 21.32 -10.21
N GLU A 174 4.71 22.08 -9.52
CA GLU A 174 5.00 22.64 -8.17
C GLU A 174 4.92 21.59 -7.05
N SER A 175 4.46 20.37 -7.36
CA SER A 175 4.29 19.30 -6.36
C SER A 175 5.64 18.65 -6.05
N LYS A 176 6.14 18.84 -4.83
CA LYS A 176 7.41 18.25 -4.35
C LYS A 176 7.14 17.21 -3.29
N ASN A 177 7.83 16.06 -3.40
CA ASN A 177 7.90 15.08 -2.33
C ASN A 177 8.78 15.63 -1.21
N LYS A 178 8.33 15.52 0.04
CA LYS A 178 9.11 15.90 1.22
C LYS A 178 9.46 14.67 2.03
N PHE A 179 10.70 14.56 2.47
CA PHE A 179 11.08 13.54 3.45
C PHE A 179 10.26 13.75 4.73
N SER A 180 9.64 12.67 5.23
CA SER A 180 8.74 12.73 6.39
C SER A 180 9.48 12.82 7.74
N GLY A 181 10.82 12.75 7.73
CA GLY A 181 11.62 12.61 8.95
C GLY A 181 11.60 11.17 9.50
N ILE A 182 11.20 10.19 8.70
CA ILE A 182 11.12 8.78 9.11
C ILE A 182 11.81 7.92 8.06
N ILE A 183 12.67 7.02 8.50
CA ILE A 183 13.19 5.93 7.70
C ILE A 183 12.48 4.61 8.04
N ALA A 184 12.51 3.69 7.10
CA ALA A 184 12.01 2.34 7.29
C ALA A 184 13.08 1.30 6.95
N TRP A 185 13.23 0.33 7.84
CA TRP A 185 13.98 -0.90 7.67
C TRP A 185 13.04 -2.02 7.28
N ARG A 186 13.46 -2.93 6.44
CA ARG A 186 12.72 -4.15 6.11
C ARG A 186 13.64 -5.35 5.99
N GLY A 187 13.06 -6.52 6.32
CA GLY A 187 13.72 -7.79 6.08
C GLY A 187 12.74 -8.94 6.15
N LEU A 188 13.23 -10.08 5.70
CA LEU A 188 12.58 -11.38 5.81
C LEU A 188 13.47 -12.32 6.59
N VAL A 189 12.87 -13.07 7.50
CA VAL A 189 13.54 -14.07 8.31
C VAL A 189 12.88 -15.42 8.10
N ASN A 190 13.65 -16.46 7.90
CA ASN A 190 13.13 -17.82 7.89
C ASN A 190 12.65 -18.18 9.31
N MET A 191 11.39 -18.59 9.43
CA MET A 191 10.77 -18.96 10.72
C MET A 191 11.58 -20.02 11.47
N LYS A 192 12.20 -20.95 10.79
CA LYS A 192 13.02 -22.02 11.38
C LYS A 192 14.26 -21.52 12.14
N LYS A 193 14.71 -20.28 11.86
CA LYS A 193 15.85 -19.63 12.55
C LYS A 193 15.44 -18.95 13.86
N LEU A 194 14.14 -18.90 14.14
CA LEU A 194 13.59 -18.19 15.30
C LEU A 194 13.14 -19.16 16.39
N SER A 195 13.23 -18.70 17.63
CA SER A 195 12.76 -19.45 18.81
C SER A 195 11.25 -19.70 18.75
N SER A 196 10.79 -20.77 19.40
CA SER A 196 9.38 -21.22 19.36
C SER A 196 8.36 -20.17 19.80
N ASN A 197 8.75 -19.31 20.72
CA ASN A 197 7.89 -18.21 21.21
C ASN A 197 7.64 -17.09 20.19
N ILE A 198 8.36 -17.06 19.07
CA ILE A 198 8.17 -16.11 17.95
C ILE A 198 7.37 -16.76 16.81
N GLN A 199 7.24 -18.08 16.81
CA GLN A 199 6.60 -18.84 15.73
C GLN A 199 5.06 -18.76 15.75
N ASP A 200 4.48 -17.90 16.57
CA ASP A 200 3.04 -17.60 16.55
C ASP A 200 2.65 -16.86 15.26
N LEU A 201 1.50 -17.22 14.70
CA LEU A 201 0.92 -16.60 13.50
C LEU A 201 0.23 -15.26 13.81
N SER A 202 0.76 -14.50 14.74
CA SER A 202 0.24 -13.19 15.13
C SER A 202 0.99 -12.05 14.46
N SER A 203 0.27 -10.98 14.16
CA SER A 203 0.87 -9.69 13.79
C SER A 203 1.20 -8.90 15.03
N THR A 204 2.43 -8.48 15.21
CA THR A 204 2.84 -7.72 16.38
C THR A 204 3.39 -6.35 16.02
N VAL A 205 2.89 -5.31 16.67
CA VAL A 205 3.39 -3.95 16.61
C VAL A 205 4.05 -3.60 17.94
N TRP A 206 5.35 -3.41 17.92
CA TRP A 206 6.13 -2.94 19.06
C TRP A 206 6.21 -1.42 19.01
N MET A 207 5.68 -0.77 20.04
CA MET A 207 5.61 0.69 20.12
C MET A 207 6.73 1.24 21.01
N GLY A 208 7.53 2.16 20.49
CA GLY A 208 8.70 2.69 21.16
C GLY A 208 8.86 4.20 21.08
N GLN A 209 9.99 4.68 21.58
CA GLN A 209 10.32 6.10 21.54
C GLN A 209 10.83 6.49 20.15
N ASN A 210 10.10 7.39 19.46
CA ASN A 210 10.42 7.85 18.09
C ASN A 210 10.49 6.72 17.03
N SER A 211 9.98 5.53 17.34
CA SER A 211 10.19 4.34 16.51
C SER A 211 9.11 3.30 16.81
N HIS A 212 8.83 2.45 15.84
CA HIS A 212 8.05 1.24 16.03
C HIS A 212 8.60 0.11 15.16
N PHE A 213 8.32 -1.11 15.55
CA PHE A 213 8.71 -2.30 14.80
C PHE A 213 7.48 -3.19 14.63
N VAL A 214 7.23 -3.61 13.42
CA VAL A 214 6.10 -4.49 13.09
C VAL A 214 6.66 -5.77 12.51
N HIS A 215 6.16 -6.91 12.98
CA HIS A 215 6.45 -8.18 12.33
C HIS A 215 5.19 -9.03 12.19
N TYR A 216 5.18 -9.88 11.17
CA TYR A 216 4.08 -10.78 10.88
C TYR A 216 4.51 -11.92 9.96
N PRO A 217 3.82 -13.09 10.04
CA PRO A 217 4.11 -14.23 9.19
C PRO A 217 3.66 -14.00 7.76
N ILE A 218 4.37 -14.60 6.83
CA ILE A 218 4.02 -14.70 5.40
C ILE A 218 4.42 -16.06 4.84
N ARG A 219 3.90 -16.42 3.66
CA ARG A 219 4.15 -17.70 2.98
C ARG A 219 3.79 -18.91 3.82
N LYS A 220 2.57 -18.90 4.36
CA LYS A 220 2.05 -19.95 5.24
C LYS A 220 2.96 -20.19 6.47
N GLY A 221 3.35 -19.07 7.09
CA GLY A 221 4.19 -19.07 8.29
C GLY A 221 5.64 -19.47 8.09
N LYS A 222 6.12 -19.63 6.83
CA LYS A 222 7.51 -20.00 6.58
C LYS A 222 8.51 -18.88 6.85
N PHE A 223 8.05 -17.65 6.76
CA PHE A 223 8.86 -16.44 6.97
C PHE A 223 8.16 -15.44 7.87
N ILE A 224 8.94 -14.70 8.63
CA ILE A 224 8.54 -13.46 9.28
C ILE A 224 8.99 -12.29 8.40
N ASN A 225 8.05 -11.45 8.01
CA ASN A 225 8.34 -10.13 7.46
C ASN A 225 8.41 -9.13 8.59
N PHE A 226 9.38 -8.22 8.55
CA PHE A 226 9.39 -7.10 9.49
C PHE A 226 9.55 -5.74 8.80
N ILE A 227 9.04 -4.72 9.47
CA ILE A 227 9.21 -3.31 9.12
C ILE A 227 9.54 -2.57 10.41
N GLY A 228 10.75 -2.04 10.51
CA GLY A 228 11.16 -1.16 11.59
C GLY A 228 11.19 0.28 11.11
N THR A 229 10.50 1.20 11.78
CA THR A 229 10.52 2.62 11.43
C THR A 229 11.10 3.44 12.55
N LEU A 230 11.87 4.46 12.22
CA LEU A 230 12.39 5.38 13.22
C LEU A 230 12.57 6.80 12.65
N LYS A 231 12.54 7.79 13.53
CA LYS A 231 12.84 9.18 13.17
C LYS A 231 14.32 9.36 12.86
N LYS A 232 14.60 10.01 11.72
CA LYS A 232 15.93 10.51 11.34
C LYS A 232 15.77 11.94 10.79
N GLU A 233 16.73 12.81 11.07
CA GLU A 233 16.65 14.20 10.63
C GLU A 233 16.90 14.38 9.14
N LYS A 234 17.76 13.55 8.58
CA LYS A 234 18.17 13.64 7.17
C LYS A 234 18.08 12.27 6.49
N TRP A 235 17.83 12.29 5.20
CA TRP A 235 17.88 11.15 4.30
C TRP A 235 18.53 11.57 2.99
N GLU A 236 19.61 10.91 2.62
CA GLU A 236 20.48 11.33 1.50
C GLU A 236 20.24 10.54 0.21
N SER A 237 19.57 9.40 0.29
CA SER A 237 19.35 8.54 -0.86
C SER A 237 17.91 8.65 -1.42
N SER A 238 17.80 8.72 -2.74
CA SER A 238 16.52 8.63 -3.45
C SER A 238 16.11 7.19 -3.80
N SER A 239 16.97 6.21 -3.53
CA SER A 239 16.75 4.80 -3.90
C SER A 239 15.82 4.07 -2.94
N TRP A 240 14.86 3.33 -3.49
CA TRP A 240 13.96 2.43 -2.76
C TRP A 240 14.60 1.08 -2.40
N HIS A 241 15.77 0.77 -2.94
CA HIS A 241 16.44 -0.53 -2.88
C HIS A 241 17.84 -0.45 -2.27
N GLN A 242 18.05 0.50 -1.35
CA GLN A 242 19.32 0.57 -0.67
C GLN A 242 19.47 -0.64 0.26
N THR A 243 20.50 -1.46 0.03
CA THR A 243 20.89 -2.50 0.97
C THR A 243 21.25 -1.85 2.30
N GLY A 244 20.65 -2.31 3.37
CA GLY A 244 20.90 -1.78 4.71
C GLY A 244 22.08 -2.48 5.39
N ASN A 245 22.73 -1.77 6.32
CA ASN A 245 23.75 -2.33 7.19
C ASN A 245 23.10 -2.93 8.45
N LYS A 246 23.47 -4.17 8.80
CA LYS A 246 22.88 -4.92 9.92
C LYS A 246 23.30 -4.35 11.27
N GLU A 247 24.52 -3.91 11.39
CA GLU A 247 25.08 -3.30 12.59
C GLU A 247 24.36 -1.99 12.91
N GLU A 248 24.07 -1.18 11.87
CA GLU A 248 23.27 0.04 12.02
C GLU A 248 21.85 -0.28 12.49
N LEU A 249 21.20 -1.27 11.88
CA LEU A 249 19.86 -1.71 12.30
C LEU A 249 19.86 -2.21 13.74
N MET A 250 20.85 -3.02 14.12
CA MET A 250 21.01 -3.49 15.50
C MET A 250 21.21 -2.34 16.49
N SER A 251 22.03 -1.34 16.12
CA SER A 251 22.24 -0.13 16.93
C SER A 251 20.96 0.68 17.10
N ASP A 252 20.16 0.83 16.05
CA ASP A 252 18.87 1.55 16.07
C ASP A 252 17.86 0.87 17.03
N TYR A 253 17.96 -0.46 17.22
CA TYR A 253 17.03 -1.27 18.05
C TYR A 253 17.72 -1.95 19.26
N LYS A 254 18.90 -1.50 19.71
CA LYS A 254 19.71 -2.12 20.77
C LYS A 254 18.95 -2.32 22.11
N ASP A 255 18.13 -1.34 22.48
CA ASP A 255 17.39 -1.32 23.74
C ASP A 255 15.99 -1.97 23.65
N TRP A 256 15.70 -2.65 22.54
CA TRP A 256 14.43 -3.27 22.30
C TRP A 256 14.36 -4.70 22.87
N HIS A 257 13.14 -5.22 22.94
CA HIS A 257 12.87 -6.58 23.43
C HIS A 257 13.69 -7.63 22.67
N THR A 258 14.03 -8.73 23.36
CA THR A 258 14.82 -9.83 22.79
C THR A 258 14.26 -10.39 21.49
N THR A 259 12.93 -10.51 21.38
CA THR A 259 12.24 -10.91 20.13
C THR A 259 12.63 -10.04 18.93
N VAL A 260 12.64 -8.70 19.09
CA VAL A 260 12.99 -7.79 18.00
C VAL A 260 14.46 -7.98 17.61
N LYS A 261 15.35 -8.09 18.60
CA LYS A 261 16.78 -8.34 18.37
C LYS A 261 17.03 -9.68 17.70
N GLU A 262 16.31 -10.72 18.10
CA GLU A 262 16.41 -12.07 17.51
C GLU A 262 15.98 -12.06 16.04
N ILE A 263 14.86 -11.39 15.70
CA ILE A 263 14.41 -11.23 14.32
C ILE A 263 15.48 -10.52 13.47
N ILE A 264 16.06 -9.42 13.98
CA ILE A 264 17.10 -8.67 13.27
C ILE A 264 18.37 -9.51 13.08
N ASN A 265 18.82 -10.20 14.12
CA ASN A 265 20.04 -11.03 14.08
C ASN A 265 19.96 -12.16 13.06
N ASN A 266 18.77 -12.76 12.91
CA ASN A 266 18.54 -13.88 11.99
C ASN A 266 18.15 -13.45 10.58
N THR A 267 18.17 -12.13 10.28
CA THR A 267 17.86 -11.60 8.95
C THR A 267 19.09 -11.61 8.06
N ASP A 268 18.95 -12.18 6.86
CA ASP A 268 20.05 -12.26 5.89
C ASP A 268 20.14 -11.00 5.01
N LYS A 269 19.01 -10.54 4.48
CA LYS A 269 18.94 -9.35 3.60
C LYS A 269 18.09 -8.25 4.23
N ILE A 270 18.68 -7.08 4.36
CA ILE A 270 18.06 -5.92 4.97
C ILE A 270 18.02 -4.78 3.95
N TYR A 271 16.88 -4.10 3.90
CA TYR A 271 16.66 -2.93 3.07
C TYR A 271 16.33 -1.72 3.92
N LYS A 272 16.75 -0.55 3.48
CA LYS A 272 16.54 0.74 4.16
C LYS A 272 16.09 1.80 3.17
N TRP A 273 15.10 2.61 3.51
CA TRP A 273 14.67 3.75 2.70
C TRP A 273 14.00 4.85 3.52
N GLY A 274 14.03 6.06 3.00
CA GLY A 274 13.29 7.18 3.54
C GLY A 274 11.80 7.10 3.19
N LEU A 275 10.94 7.45 4.14
CA LEU A 275 9.54 7.64 3.87
C LEU A 275 9.30 9.09 3.43
N PHE A 276 8.60 9.25 2.31
CA PHE A 276 8.25 10.55 1.77
C PHE A 276 6.76 10.78 1.84
N GLU A 277 6.37 12.03 1.93
CA GLU A 277 4.99 12.47 1.91
C GLU A 277 4.82 13.68 1.00
N ASN A 278 3.61 13.86 0.51
CA ASN A 278 3.22 15.07 -0.21
C ASN A 278 2.27 15.90 0.66
N LYS A 279 2.25 17.21 0.44
CA LYS A 279 1.10 18.00 0.82
C LYS A 279 -0.14 17.44 0.11
N PHE A 280 -1.32 17.61 0.69
CA PHE A 280 -2.55 17.24 0.01
C PHE A 280 -2.64 17.93 -1.35
N LEU A 281 -2.60 17.12 -2.42
CA LEU A 281 -2.63 17.66 -3.76
C LEU A 281 -3.98 18.33 -4.04
N PRO A 282 -3.99 19.54 -4.64
CA PRO A 282 -5.24 20.25 -4.95
C PRO A 282 -6.06 19.52 -6.02
N ASN A 283 -5.39 19.01 -7.06
CA ASN A 283 -6.01 18.32 -8.17
C ASN A 283 -5.30 16.99 -8.46
N TRP A 284 -6.06 16.00 -8.90
CA TRP A 284 -5.57 14.69 -9.33
C TRP A 284 -5.87 14.43 -10.81
N VAL A 285 -6.59 15.34 -11.43
CA VAL A 285 -7.16 15.16 -12.76
C VAL A 285 -6.96 16.40 -13.63
N SER A 286 -6.84 16.18 -14.93
CA SER A 286 -6.95 17.18 -15.98
C SER A 286 -8.00 16.73 -17.01
N LYS A 287 -7.97 17.22 -18.23
CA LYS A 287 -8.96 16.87 -19.28
C LYS A 287 -9.05 15.35 -19.51
N ARG A 288 -7.89 14.69 -19.67
CA ARG A 288 -7.78 13.25 -19.97
C ARG A 288 -6.69 12.55 -19.15
N SER A 289 -6.16 13.21 -18.16
CA SER A 289 -5.12 12.64 -17.30
C SER A 289 -5.58 12.57 -15.86
N VAL A 290 -5.15 11.51 -15.15
CA VAL A 290 -5.47 11.27 -13.75
C VAL A 290 -4.33 10.51 -13.07
N ILE A 291 -4.10 10.80 -11.79
CA ILE A 291 -3.16 10.06 -10.93
C ILE A 291 -3.92 9.32 -9.83
N ILE A 292 -3.48 8.09 -9.51
CA ILE A 292 -4.06 7.24 -8.47
C ILE A 292 -2.98 6.61 -7.58
N GLY A 293 -3.40 6.05 -6.44
CA GLY A 293 -2.50 5.42 -5.49
C GLY A 293 -1.44 6.37 -4.93
N ASP A 294 -0.21 5.92 -4.78
CA ASP A 294 0.88 6.71 -4.20
C ASP A 294 1.29 7.92 -5.07
N ALA A 295 0.94 7.95 -6.34
CA ALA A 295 1.09 9.13 -7.20
C ALA A 295 0.20 10.28 -6.70
N ALA A 296 -1.01 9.97 -6.23
CA ALA A 296 -2.00 10.94 -5.75
C ALA A 296 -1.93 11.19 -4.24
N HIS A 297 -1.75 10.13 -3.43
CA HIS A 297 -1.89 10.20 -1.96
C HIS A 297 -0.94 9.25 -1.21
N PRO A 298 0.37 9.42 -1.32
CA PRO A 298 1.32 8.63 -0.54
C PRO A 298 1.03 8.78 0.95
N MET A 299 1.16 7.69 1.72
CA MET A 299 0.79 7.69 3.13
C MET A 299 1.75 6.91 4.01
N SER A 300 1.79 7.27 5.31
CA SER A 300 2.53 6.50 6.31
C SER A 300 2.02 5.06 6.39
N PRO A 301 2.91 4.06 6.53
CA PRO A 301 2.54 2.64 6.53
C PRO A 301 1.80 2.17 7.79
N SER A 302 1.62 3.01 8.80
CA SER A 302 1.13 2.63 10.13
C SER A 302 -0.29 2.02 10.18
N TYR A 303 -1.08 2.17 9.13
CA TYR A 303 -2.36 1.50 8.94
C TYR A 303 -2.34 0.42 7.85
N GLY A 304 -1.23 0.25 7.13
CA GLY A 304 -1.13 -0.68 6.00
C GLY A 304 -2.11 -0.39 4.86
N GLN A 305 -2.49 0.89 4.65
CA GLN A 305 -3.57 1.23 3.72
C GLN A 305 -3.13 1.66 2.32
N GLY A 306 -1.85 1.83 2.04
CA GLY A 306 -1.39 2.31 0.73
C GLY A 306 -1.94 1.50 -0.44
N ALA A 307 -1.64 0.21 -0.50
CA ALA A 307 -2.12 -0.68 -1.56
C ALA A 307 -3.65 -0.86 -1.53
N ASN A 308 -4.25 -0.94 -0.35
CA ASN A 308 -5.70 -1.10 -0.20
C ASN A 308 -6.47 0.09 -0.80
N THR A 309 -6.03 1.33 -0.49
CA THR A 309 -6.64 2.54 -1.07
C THR A 309 -6.35 2.69 -2.55
N ALA A 310 -5.18 2.27 -3.02
CA ALA A 310 -4.82 2.28 -4.43
C ALA A 310 -5.72 1.32 -5.25
N MET A 311 -6.05 0.15 -4.72
CA MET A 311 -7.03 -0.76 -5.33
C MET A 311 -8.46 -0.19 -5.31
N GLU A 312 -8.86 0.49 -4.21
CA GLU A 312 -10.14 1.21 -4.18
C GLU A 312 -10.20 2.29 -5.26
N ASP A 313 -9.09 3.03 -5.49
CA ASP A 313 -9.00 4.05 -6.55
C ASP A 313 -9.26 3.44 -7.92
N ALA A 314 -8.62 2.31 -8.22
CA ALA A 314 -8.79 1.60 -9.49
C ALA A 314 -10.27 1.30 -9.77
N ILE A 315 -10.99 0.80 -8.76
CA ILE A 315 -12.42 0.46 -8.90
C ILE A 315 -13.30 1.72 -9.04
N ILE A 316 -13.05 2.75 -8.24
CA ILE A 316 -13.85 3.98 -8.32
C ILE A 316 -13.59 4.72 -9.64
N LEU A 317 -12.34 4.70 -10.14
CA LEU A 317 -12.01 5.26 -11.45
C LEU A 317 -12.74 4.51 -12.58
N TYR A 318 -12.64 3.17 -12.59
CA TYR A 318 -13.38 2.33 -13.52
C TYR A 318 -14.89 2.63 -13.49
N ARG A 319 -15.50 2.64 -12.30
CA ARG A 319 -16.93 2.93 -12.15
C ARG A 319 -17.32 4.33 -12.61
N SER A 320 -16.45 5.31 -12.40
CA SER A 320 -16.67 6.67 -12.89
C SER A 320 -16.63 6.73 -14.43
N ILE A 321 -15.66 6.07 -15.04
CA ILE A 321 -15.54 5.97 -16.51
C ILE A 321 -16.77 5.22 -17.09
N LEU A 322 -17.17 4.12 -16.47
CA LEU A 322 -18.36 3.36 -16.90
C LEU A 322 -19.65 4.20 -16.87
N HIS A 323 -19.83 5.00 -15.82
CA HIS A 323 -21.04 5.79 -15.62
C HIS A 323 -21.12 7.00 -16.57
N PHE A 324 -19.99 7.60 -16.94
CA PHE A 324 -19.89 8.80 -17.76
C PHE A 324 -19.13 8.55 -19.06
N LYS A 325 -19.52 7.52 -19.81
CA LYS A 325 -18.81 6.93 -20.96
C LYS A 325 -18.28 7.92 -22.01
N ASN A 326 -18.96 9.03 -22.27
CA ASN A 326 -18.61 10.00 -23.31
C ASN A 326 -18.02 11.31 -22.77
N GLU A 327 -17.94 11.45 -21.46
CA GLU A 327 -17.52 12.68 -20.78
C GLU A 327 -16.28 12.41 -19.90
N SER A 328 -15.13 12.17 -20.54
CA SER A 328 -13.91 11.77 -19.82
C SER A 328 -13.54 12.72 -18.69
N GLU A 329 -13.52 14.04 -18.94
CA GLU A 329 -13.17 15.03 -17.92
C GLU A 329 -14.16 15.01 -16.74
N PHE A 330 -15.45 14.86 -17.01
CA PHE A 330 -16.46 14.77 -15.96
C PHE A 330 -16.31 13.47 -15.13
N ALA A 331 -16.06 12.34 -15.81
CA ALA A 331 -15.77 11.07 -15.15
C ALA A 331 -14.58 11.18 -14.20
N LEU A 332 -13.48 11.79 -14.65
CA LEU A 332 -12.27 12.01 -13.84
C LEU A 332 -12.54 12.94 -12.65
N LYS A 333 -13.27 14.03 -12.84
CA LYS A 333 -13.69 14.93 -11.74
C LYS A 333 -14.57 14.20 -10.71
N LYS A 334 -15.48 13.33 -11.15
CA LYS A 334 -16.30 12.49 -10.26
C LYS A 334 -15.45 11.48 -9.49
N PHE A 335 -14.49 10.82 -10.13
CA PHE A 335 -13.51 10.00 -9.45
C PHE A 335 -12.82 10.77 -8.31
N GLN A 336 -12.21 11.90 -8.62
CA GLN A 336 -11.52 12.72 -7.63
C GLN A 336 -12.44 13.10 -6.46
N LYS A 337 -13.67 13.55 -6.74
CA LYS A 337 -14.65 13.92 -5.72
C LYS A 337 -14.95 12.77 -4.75
N ASN A 338 -15.06 11.55 -5.27
CA ASN A 338 -15.36 10.36 -4.46
C ASN A 338 -14.16 9.85 -3.66
N ARG A 339 -12.93 10.10 -4.12
CA ARG A 339 -11.73 9.53 -3.49
C ARG A 339 -11.01 10.48 -2.54
N LYS A 340 -10.88 11.74 -2.92
CA LYS A 340 -10.01 12.72 -2.24
C LYS A 340 -10.29 12.86 -0.75
N ALA A 341 -11.53 13.03 -0.35
CA ALA A 341 -11.90 13.19 1.06
C ALA A 341 -11.57 11.93 1.89
N ARG A 342 -11.83 10.73 1.31
CA ARG A 342 -11.55 9.45 1.97
C ARG A 342 -10.04 9.23 2.16
N THR A 343 -9.25 9.39 1.10
CA THR A 343 -7.79 9.17 1.17
C THR A 343 -7.11 10.17 2.10
N GLN A 344 -7.52 11.44 2.07
CA GLN A 344 -7.02 12.45 3.02
C GLN A 344 -7.34 12.09 4.48
N LYS A 345 -8.55 11.56 4.74
CA LYS A 345 -8.91 11.09 6.08
C LYS A 345 -8.02 9.93 6.53
N ILE A 346 -7.72 8.97 5.62
CA ILE A 346 -6.81 7.85 5.91
C ILE A 346 -5.37 8.36 6.13
N GLN A 347 -4.86 9.27 5.29
CA GLN A 347 -3.55 9.88 5.47
C GLN A 347 -3.41 10.58 6.84
N LYS A 348 -4.42 11.36 7.25
CA LYS A 348 -4.46 12.00 8.58
C LYS A 348 -4.46 10.96 9.70
N ALA A 349 -5.30 9.93 9.59
CA ALA A 349 -5.36 8.85 10.58
C ALA A 349 -4.03 8.09 10.67
N SER A 350 -3.38 7.81 9.53
CA SER A 350 -2.06 7.16 9.50
C SER A 350 -0.98 8.00 10.18
N LYS A 351 -0.98 9.32 9.97
CA LYS A 351 -0.05 10.24 10.68
C LYS A 351 -0.29 10.24 12.20
N ILE A 352 -1.55 10.28 12.63
CA ILE A 352 -1.91 10.22 14.06
C ILE A 352 -1.45 8.88 14.65
N ASN A 353 -1.68 7.78 13.95
CA ASN A 353 -1.28 6.45 14.41
C ASN A 353 0.25 6.31 14.53
N THR A 354 1.00 6.86 13.55
CA THR A 354 2.46 6.92 13.63
C THR A 354 2.93 7.72 14.86
N ARG A 355 2.30 8.87 15.14
CA ARG A 355 2.63 9.66 16.34
C ARG A 355 2.35 8.90 17.63
N LEU A 356 1.25 8.15 17.68
CA LEU A 356 0.90 7.29 18.80
C LEU A 356 1.94 6.19 19.03
N PHE A 357 2.41 5.56 17.97
CA PHE A 357 3.44 4.52 18.06
C PHE A 357 4.82 5.05 18.44
N HIS A 358 5.08 6.35 18.21
CA HIS A 358 6.37 7.03 18.41
C HIS A 358 6.40 7.97 19.64
N LEU A 359 5.55 7.77 20.64
CA LEU A 359 5.46 8.66 21.80
C LEU A 359 6.81 8.74 22.54
N LYS A 360 7.39 9.96 22.57
CA LYS A 360 8.68 10.24 23.21
C LYS A 360 8.53 10.42 24.72
N ASN A 361 7.55 11.21 25.16
CA ASN A 361 7.36 11.53 26.57
C ASN A 361 6.93 10.27 27.34
N PRO A 362 7.69 9.81 28.36
CA PRO A 362 7.39 8.57 29.07
C PRO A 362 6.10 8.63 29.89
N ILE A 363 5.78 9.79 30.49
CA ILE A 363 4.57 9.96 31.30
C ILE A 363 3.34 9.89 30.42
N LEU A 364 3.31 10.67 29.33
CA LEU A 364 2.19 10.67 28.37
C LEU A 364 2.02 9.28 27.73
N ARG A 365 3.13 8.61 27.41
CA ARG A 365 3.13 7.26 26.86
C ARG A 365 2.47 6.27 27.85
N THR A 366 2.85 6.32 29.13
CA THR A 366 2.27 5.45 30.16
C THR A 366 0.77 5.69 30.30
N ILE A 367 0.32 6.95 30.41
CA ILE A 367 -1.10 7.29 30.52
C ILE A 367 -1.88 6.75 29.31
N ILE A 368 -1.38 7.00 28.11
CA ILE A 368 -2.06 6.56 26.86
C ILE A 368 -2.08 5.02 26.77
N TYR A 369 -0.99 4.34 27.12
CA TYR A 369 -0.92 2.88 27.05
C TYR A 369 -1.81 2.21 28.10
N CYS A 370 -1.91 2.76 29.31
CA CYS A 370 -2.87 2.31 30.32
C CYS A 370 -4.31 2.50 29.83
N GLY A 371 -4.65 3.65 29.28
CA GLY A 371 -5.96 3.90 28.70
C GLY A 371 -6.30 2.94 27.55
N MET A 372 -5.34 2.68 26.65
CA MET A 372 -5.51 1.71 25.56
C MET A 372 -5.69 0.29 26.10
N TYR A 373 -4.91 -0.11 27.10
CA TYR A 373 -5.04 -1.42 27.75
C TYR A 373 -6.44 -1.60 28.35
N THR A 374 -6.90 -0.65 29.15
CA THR A 374 -8.24 -0.69 29.75
C THR A 374 -9.35 -0.77 28.68
N LEU A 375 -9.28 0.09 27.67
CA LEU A 375 -10.27 0.10 26.58
C LEU A 375 -10.23 -1.19 25.76
N SER A 376 -9.06 -1.75 25.49
CA SER A 376 -8.93 -2.96 24.67
C SER A 376 -9.47 -4.22 25.36
N ASN A 377 -9.56 -4.22 26.69
CA ASN A 377 -10.19 -5.29 27.46
C ASN A 377 -11.73 -5.19 27.46
N LEU A 378 -12.28 -3.99 27.20
CA LEU A 378 -13.72 -3.76 27.14
C LEU A 378 -14.30 -3.87 25.73
N ILE A 379 -13.55 -3.45 24.72
CA ILE A 379 -14.00 -3.41 23.34
C ILE A 379 -12.87 -3.82 22.38
N PRO A 380 -13.17 -4.35 21.18
CA PRO A 380 -12.18 -4.64 20.14
C PRO A 380 -11.66 -3.35 19.53
N LEU A 381 -10.83 -2.61 20.28
CA LEU A 381 -10.43 -1.22 20.04
C LEU A 381 -9.88 -0.99 18.63
N ILE A 382 -9.01 -1.88 18.12
CA ILE A 382 -8.41 -1.76 16.78
C ILE A 382 -9.50 -1.90 15.72
N MET A 383 -10.40 -2.87 15.87
CA MET A 383 -11.49 -3.12 14.93
C MET A 383 -12.49 -1.98 14.92
N VAL A 384 -12.88 -1.47 16.08
CA VAL A 384 -13.79 -0.32 16.21
C VAL A 384 -13.16 0.92 15.58
N LYS A 385 -11.91 1.22 15.89
CA LYS A 385 -11.18 2.37 15.34
C LYS A 385 -11.00 2.29 13.83
N SER A 386 -10.84 1.08 13.28
CA SER A 386 -10.63 0.84 11.85
C SER A 386 -11.92 0.56 11.06
N LYS A 387 -13.07 0.47 11.71
CA LYS A 387 -14.36 0.11 11.11
C LYS A 387 -14.70 0.92 9.86
N TRP A 388 -14.52 2.23 9.90
CA TRP A 388 -14.81 3.14 8.78
C TRP A 388 -13.86 2.95 7.58
N ILE A 389 -12.67 2.35 7.80
CA ILE A 389 -11.73 1.97 6.76
C ILE A 389 -12.16 0.62 6.17
N TYR A 390 -12.32 -0.39 7.04
CA TYR A 390 -12.49 -1.79 6.64
C TYR A 390 -13.86 -2.11 6.05
N LYS A 391 -14.92 -1.41 6.49
CA LYS A 391 -16.28 -1.57 5.91
C LYS A 391 -16.47 -0.98 4.53
N TYR A 392 -15.51 -0.21 4.04
CA TYR A 392 -15.66 0.43 2.74
C TYR A 392 -15.53 -0.60 1.62
N ASN A 393 -16.55 -0.62 0.74
CA ASN A 393 -16.55 -1.45 -0.46
C ASN A 393 -16.66 -0.57 -1.70
N ALA A 394 -15.55 -0.49 -2.48
CA ALA A 394 -15.47 0.37 -3.65
C ALA A 394 -16.48 0.01 -4.76
N PHE A 395 -16.96 -1.23 -4.82
CA PHE A 395 -17.98 -1.65 -5.79
C PHE A 395 -19.41 -1.24 -5.39
N LYS A 396 -19.67 -1.13 -4.08
CA LYS A 396 -21.02 -0.91 -3.54
C LYS A 396 -21.30 0.55 -3.15
N VAL A 397 -20.27 1.34 -2.90
CA VAL A 397 -20.44 2.74 -2.47
C VAL A 397 -21.15 3.55 -3.56
N LYS A 398 -22.10 4.41 -3.15
CA LYS A 398 -22.79 5.34 -4.08
C LYS A 398 -21.79 6.40 -4.56
N LEU A 399 -21.65 6.56 -5.86
CA LEU A 399 -20.87 7.66 -6.46
C LEU A 399 -21.64 8.97 -6.33
N LYS A 400 -20.88 10.06 -5.93
CA LYS A 400 -21.43 11.40 -5.67
C LYS A 400 -21.22 12.32 -6.89
#